data_1d05509dea5ae614b04af51623b8094a
#
_entry.id   1d05509dea5ae614b04af51623b8094a
#
_cell.length_a   1.000
_cell.length_b   1.000
_cell.length_c   1.000
_cell.angle_alpha   90.00
_cell.angle_beta   90.00
_cell.angle_gamma   90.00
#
_symmetry.space_group_name_H-M   'P 1'
#
loop_
_entity.id
_entity.type
_entity.pdbx_description
1 polymer ?
#
loop_
_entity_poly.entity_id
_entity_poly.type
_entity_poly.pdbx_seq_one_letter_code
_entity_poly.pdbx_strand_id
1 'polypeptide(L)'
;MRKILLSLFFVATLSFARSVDETVAQIRRDYNETNSYKNYDVVTQPAEDESELEIKRYYKDGELRKVVTFGGNGRVAETTEYYLKNGQTYFKYFVRSIHYNGVSRKDERYYYDEDGELVRFIDGSGEVYEDEDGLDGDYGFYGNQKWED
;
A
#
# COMPACT_ATOMS: atom_id res chain seq x y z
N MET A 1 40.78 48.07 4.31
CA MET A 1 40.34 46.77 3.76
C MET A 1 39.54 46.02 4.84
N ARG A 2 38.24 46.00 4.69
CA ARG A 2 37.34 45.23 5.62
C ARG A 2 37.23 43.79 5.13
N LYS A 3 37.72 42.84 5.91
CA LYS A 3 37.55 41.41 5.63
C LYS A 3 36.15 41.01 6.12
N ILE A 4 35.26 40.71 5.19
CA ILE A 4 33.94 40.14 5.49
C ILE A 4 34.14 38.63 5.69
N LEU A 5 34.04 38.16 6.92
CA LEU A 5 33.97 36.74 7.23
C LEU A 5 32.55 36.24 6.89
N LEU A 6 32.39 35.51 5.81
CA LEU A 6 31.16 34.78 5.48
C LEU A 6 31.12 33.53 6.35
N SER A 7 30.34 33.56 7.44
CA SER A 7 30.03 32.36 8.21
C SER A 7 29.01 31.54 7.44
N LEU A 8 29.46 30.43 6.84
CA LEU A 8 28.57 29.41 6.27
C LEU A 8 27.91 28.66 7.43
N PHE A 9 26.65 28.98 7.74
CA PHE A 9 25.83 28.16 8.61
C PHE A 9 25.41 26.89 7.84
N PHE A 10 26.11 25.78 8.09
CA PHE A 10 25.66 24.46 7.69
C PHE A 10 24.51 24.06 8.64
N VAL A 11 23.29 24.24 8.19
CA VAL A 11 22.12 23.64 8.86
C VAL A 11 22.11 22.17 8.47
N ALA A 12 22.70 21.31 9.29
CA ALA A 12 22.54 19.89 9.19
C ALA A 12 21.08 19.56 9.53
N THR A 13 20.24 19.35 8.53
CA THR A 13 18.92 18.73 8.71
C THR A 13 19.14 17.27 9.12
N LEU A 14 19.06 17.00 10.42
CA LEU A 14 18.99 15.65 10.94
C LEU A 14 17.63 15.07 10.50
N SER A 15 17.58 14.40 9.36
CA SER A 15 16.48 13.52 9.00
C SER A 15 16.51 12.35 9.96
N PHE A 16 15.74 12.41 11.03
CA PHE A 16 15.47 11.21 11.83
C PHE A 16 14.60 10.30 10.99
N ALA A 17 15.17 9.16 10.55
CA ALA A 17 14.38 8.08 9.96
C ALA A 17 13.31 7.67 10.99
N ARG A 18 12.04 7.65 10.57
CA ARG A 18 10.96 7.15 11.41
C ARG A 18 11.20 5.68 11.73
N SER A 19 10.85 5.27 12.95
CA SER A 19 10.80 3.84 13.26
C SER A 19 9.70 3.15 12.47
N VAL A 20 9.82 1.82 12.29
CA VAL A 20 8.77 1.01 11.62
C VAL A 20 7.41 1.22 12.30
N ASP A 21 7.37 1.24 13.64
CA ASP A 21 6.12 1.46 14.39
C ASP A 21 5.51 2.83 14.16
N GLU A 22 6.31 3.89 14.06
CA GLU A 22 5.83 5.24 13.73
C GLU A 22 5.29 5.31 12.31
N THR A 23 5.98 4.66 11.35
CA THR A 23 5.54 4.55 9.96
C THR A 23 4.22 3.80 9.87
N VAL A 24 4.10 2.65 10.51
CA VAL A 24 2.86 1.85 10.54
C VAL A 24 1.71 2.61 11.23
N ALA A 25 2.00 3.36 12.30
CA ALA A 25 1.00 4.18 12.96
C ALA A 25 0.48 5.30 12.05
N GLN A 26 1.37 5.93 11.24
CA GLN A 26 0.95 6.91 10.23
C GLN A 26 0.11 6.26 9.14
N ILE A 27 0.53 5.13 8.61
CA ILE A 27 -0.21 4.37 7.59
C ILE A 27 -1.62 4.01 8.06
N ARG A 28 -1.78 3.62 9.32
CA ARG A 28 -3.11 3.34 9.90
C ARG A 28 -4.00 4.59 9.96
N ARG A 29 -3.43 5.76 10.24
CA ARG A 29 -4.18 7.02 10.19
C ARG A 29 -4.62 7.35 8.77
N ASP A 30 -3.72 7.27 7.79
CA ASP A 30 -3.99 7.54 6.37
C ASP A 30 -5.04 6.55 5.81
N TYR A 31 -4.95 5.27 6.19
CA TYR A 31 -5.94 4.24 5.87
C TYR A 31 -7.34 4.59 6.41
N ASN A 32 -7.42 4.97 7.68
CA ASN A 32 -8.70 5.34 8.30
C ASN A 32 -9.28 6.61 7.66
N GLU A 33 -8.44 7.59 7.35
CA GLU A 33 -8.84 8.82 6.64
C GLU A 33 -9.42 8.46 5.26
N THR A 34 -8.68 7.68 4.45
CA THR A 34 -9.12 7.26 3.13
C THR A 34 -10.46 6.52 3.18
N ASN A 35 -10.65 5.61 4.14
CA ASN A 35 -11.93 4.89 4.28
C ASN A 35 -13.05 5.73 4.90
N SER A 36 -12.76 6.89 5.48
CA SER A 36 -13.77 7.81 6.00
C SER A 36 -14.39 8.70 4.93
N TYR A 37 -13.71 8.89 3.80
CA TYR A 37 -14.23 9.73 2.71
C TYR A 37 -15.53 9.16 2.15
N LYS A 38 -16.45 10.07 1.91
CA LYS A 38 -17.71 9.79 1.19
C LYS A 38 -17.64 10.46 -0.17
N ASN A 39 -18.43 9.98 -1.12
CA ASN A 39 -18.52 10.58 -2.45
C ASN A 39 -17.18 10.50 -3.23
N TYR A 40 -16.67 9.29 -3.39
CA TYR A 40 -15.60 9.00 -4.33
C TYR A 40 -16.15 9.06 -5.78
N ASP A 41 -15.36 9.60 -6.68
CA ASP A 41 -15.53 9.35 -8.12
C ASP A 41 -14.93 7.97 -8.41
N VAL A 42 -15.74 7.02 -8.88
CA VAL A 42 -15.32 5.64 -9.09
C VAL A 42 -15.31 5.31 -10.57
N VAL A 43 -14.15 4.90 -11.06
CA VAL A 43 -13.98 4.36 -12.42
C VAL A 43 -13.82 2.85 -12.34
N THR A 44 -14.67 2.11 -13.03
CA THR A 44 -14.64 0.65 -13.07
C THR A 44 -14.18 0.18 -14.45
N GLN A 45 -13.16 -0.67 -14.46
CA GLN A 45 -12.73 -1.45 -15.62
C GLN A 45 -13.18 -2.89 -15.35
N PRO A 46 -14.21 -3.38 -16.06
CA PRO A 46 -14.69 -4.75 -15.88
C PRO A 46 -13.66 -5.76 -16.41
N ALA A 47 -13.64 -6.95 -15.84
CA ALA A 47 -12.95 -8.08 -16.43
C ALA A 47 -13.68 -8.51 -17.72
N GLU A 48 -12.96 -8.78 -18.80
CA GLU A 48 -13.54 -9.28 -20.06
C GLU A 48 -13.76 -10.80 -20.01
N ASP A 49 -12.94 -11.52 -19.22
CA ASP A 49 -13.07 -12.95 -18.97
C ASP A 49 -12.59 -13.35 -17.56
N GLU A 50 -12.68 -14.65 -17.23
CA GLU A 50 -12.30 -15.19 -15.92
C GLU A 50 -10.77 -15.10 -15.61
N SER A 51 -9.93 -14.83 -16.60
CA SER A 51 -8.48 -14.69 -16.44
C SER A 51 -8.07 -13.25 -16.09
N GLU A 52 -8.97 -12.30 -16.25
CA GLU A 52 -8.73 -10.89 -16.01
C GLU A 52 -9.26 -10.44 -14.65
N LEU A 53 -8.78 -9.28 -14.20
CA LEU A 53 -9.22 -8.65 -12.96
C LEU A 53 -10.22 -7.53 -13.28
N GLU A 54 -11.31 -7.47 -12.54
CA GLU A 54 -12.06 -6.23 -12.41
C GLU A 54 -11.22 -5.24 -11.62
N ILE A 55 -11.11 -3.99 -12.10
CA ILE A 55 -10.35 -2.93 -11.44
C ILE A 55 -11.26 -1.75 -11.15
N LYS A 56 -11.33 -1.32 -9.89
CA LYS A 56 -12.04 -0.11 -9.47
C LYS A 56 -11.04 0.91 -8.93
N ARG A 57 -11.05 2.11 -9.52
CA ARG A 57 -10.23 3.24 -9.10
C ARG A 57 -11.10 4.27 -8.41
N TYR A 58 -10.69 4.68 -7.23
CA TYR A 58 -11.41 5.60 -6.36
C TYR A 58 -10.65 6.92 -6.28
N TYR A 59 -11.24 7.97 -6.84
CA TYR A 59 -10.67 9.31 -6.86
C TYR A 59 -11.39 10.22 -5.86
N LYS A 60 -10.62 11.01 -5.14
CA LYS A 60 -11.11 12.06 -4.26
C LYS A 60 -10.43 13.38 -4.65
N ASP A 61 -11.24 14.35 -5.06
CA ASP A 61 -10.77 15.66 -5.52
C ASP A 61 -9.72 15.55 -6.65
N GLY A 62 -9.93 14.61 -7.59
CA GLY A 62 -9.04 14.33 -8.73
C GLY A 62 -7.79 13.52 -8.40
N GLU A 63 -7.57 13.13 -7.14
CA GLU A 63 -6.44 12.31 -6.72
C GLU A 63 -6.86 10.85 -6.53
N LEU A 64 -6.10 9.91 -7.12
CA LEU A 64 -6.29 8.48 -6.93
C LEU A 64 -5.89 8.09 -5.50
N ARG A 65 -6.86 7.66 -4.71
CA ARG A 65 -6.68 7.32 -3.29
C ARG A 65 -6.71 5.83 -3.02
N LYS A 66 -7.46 5.09 -3.81
CA LYS A 66 -7.62 3.65 -3.62
C LYS A 66 -7.85 2.96 -4.96
N VAL A 67 -7.24 1.78 -5.12
CA VAL A 67 -7.54 0.84 -6.20
C VAL A 67 -7.97 -0.48 -5.59
N VAL A 68 -9.01 -1.07 -6.12
CA VAL A 68 -9.47 -2.41 -5.74
C VAL A 68 -9.45 -3.29 -6.96
N THR A 69 -8.75 -4.40 -6.88
CA THR A 69 -8.79 -5.44 -7.90
C THR A 69 -9.55 -6.64 -7.37
N PHE A 70 -10.39 -7.21 -8.20
CA PHE A 70 -11.14 -8.43 -7.89
C PHE A 70 -10.96 -9.43 -9.02
N GLY A 71 -10.64 -10.66 -8.66
CA GLY A 71 -10.53 -11.77 -9.59
C GLY A 71 -10.88 -13.10 -8.92
N GLY A 72 -11.03 -14.11 -9.72
CA GLY A 72 -11.29 -15.44 -9.21
C GLY A 72 -12.18 -16.28 -10.10
N ASN A 73 -12.47 -17.45 -9.62
CA ASN A 73 -13.38 -18.41 -10.25
C ASN A 73 -14.34 -18.97 -9.19
N GLY A 74 -15.17 -19.92 -9.56
CA GLY A 74 -16.15 -20.52 -8.64
C GLY A 74 -15.56 -21.21 -7.39
N ARG A 75 -14.23 -21.34 -7.27
CA ARG A 75 -13.53 -21.98 -6.15
C ARG A 75 -12.65 -21.04 -5.36
N VAL A 76 -12.07 -20.02 -6.02
CA VAL A 76 -11.15 -19.07 -5.41
C VAL A 76 -11.60 -17.66 -5.78
N ALA A 77 -11.67 -16.79 -4.80
CA ALA A 77 -11.88 -15.36 -4.99
C ALA A 77 -10.73 -14.58 -4.33
N GLU A 78 -10.18 -13.63 -5.05
CA GLU A 78 -9.09 -12.78 -4.59
C GLU A 78 -9.51 -11.31 -4.73
N THR A 79 -9.22 -10.55 -3.68
CA THR A 79 -9.41 -9.10 -3.68
C THR A 79 -8.14 -8.46 -3.17
N THR A 80 -7.65 -7.47 -3.91
CA THR A 80 -6.54 -6.64 -3.44
C THR A 80 -6.99 -5.20 -3.38
N GLU A 81 -6.74 -4.55 -2.26
CA GLU A 81 -6.95 -3.13 -2.06
C GLU A 81 -5.59 -2.44 -1.96
N TYR A 82 -5.35 -1.45 -2.79
CA TYR A 82 -4.18 -0.59 -2.76
C TYR A 82 -4.61 0.79 -2.29
N TYR A 83 -3.92 1.31 -1.29
CA TYR A 83 -4.14 2.64 -0.74
C TYR A 83 -2.98 3.54 -1.13
N LEU A 84 -3.30 4.68 -1.76
CA LEU A 84 -2.32 5.56 -2.38
C LEU A 84 -2.33 6.95 -1.77
N LYS A 85 -1.16 7.57 -1.79
CA LYS A 85 -0.95 8.98 -1.46
C LYS A 85 0.13 9.53 -2.39
N ASN A 86 -0.16 10.64 -3.07
CA ASN A 86 0.76 11.22 -4.06
C ASN A 86 1.21 10.22 -5.14
N GLY A 87 0.29 9.35 -5.61
CA GLY A 87 0.58 8.35 -6.64
C GLY A 87 1.36 7.12 -6.18
N GLN A 88 1.68 7.03 -4.88
CA GLN A 88 2.46 5.93 -4.32
C GLN A 88 1.61 5.09 -3.36
N THR A 89 1.70 3.77 -3.50
CA THR A 89 1.06 2.84 -2.56
C THR A 89 1.78 2.90 -1.21
N TYR A 90 1.03 3.17 -0.15
CA TYR A 90 1.53 3.12 1.23
C TYR A 90 1.03 1.91 2.02
N PHE A 91 -0.09 1.30 1.56
CA PHE A 91 -0.65 0.12 2.19
C PHE A 91 -1.34 -0.75 1.14
N LYS A 92 -1.13 -2.08 1.23
CA LYS A 92 -1.83 -3.08 0.43
C LYS A 92 -2.49 -4.09 1.36
N TYR A 93 -3.74 -4.41 1.07
CA TYR A 93 -4.52 -5.44 1.76
C TYR A 93 -4.99 -6.47 0.75
N PHE A 94 -4.54 -7.71 0.93
CA PHE A 94 -4.90 -8.83 0.05
C PHE A 94 -5.76 -9.82 0.82
N VAL A 95 -6.83 -10.30 0.17
CA VAL A 95 -7.73 -11.31 0.73
C VAL A 95 -7.93 -12.41 -0.30
N ARG A 96 -7.67 -13.64 0.11
CA ARG A 96 -8.02 -14.83 -0.66
C ARG A 96 -9.05 -15.66 0.10
N SER A 97 -10.14 -16.00 -0.59
CA SER A 97 -11.18 -16.93 -0.11
C SER A 97 -11.20 -18.17 -0.98
N ILE A 98 -11.12 -19.34 -0.36
CA ILE A 98 -11.14 -20.64 -1.05
C ILE A 98 -12.42 -21.37 -0.63
N HIS A 99 -13.25 -21.71 -1.62
CA HIS A 99 -14.54 -22.37 -1.46
C HIS A 99 -14.45 -23.84 -1.87
N TYR A 100 -13.65 -24.62 -1.14
CA TYR A 100 -13.53 -26.05 -1.35
C TYR A 100 -13.62 -26.78 -0.02
N ASN A 101 -14.59 -27.69 0.11
CA ASN A 101 -14.89 -28.41 1.38
C ASN A 101 -15.05 -27.50 2.62
N GLY A 102 -15.63 -26.30 2.43
CA GLY A 102 -15.76 -25.25 3.43
C GLY A 102 -15.17 -23.94 2.92
N VAL A 103 -15.36 -22.85 3.68
CA VAL A 103 -14.78 -21.54 3.36
C VAL A 103 -13.51 -21.35 4.19
N SER A 104 -12.36 -21.23 3.51
CA SER A 104 -11.11 -20.78 4.11
C SER A 104 -10.81 -19.37 3.61
N ARG A 105 -10.54 -18.43 4.53
CA ARG A 105 -10.17 -17.06 4.24
C ARG A 105 -8.81 -16.77 4.84
N LYS A 106 -7.92 -16.18 4.05
CA LYS A 106 -6.64 -15.64 4.48
C LYS A 106 -6.55 -14.18 4.05
N ASP A 107 -5.95 -13.36 4.88
CA ASP A 107 -5.68 -11.96 4.57
C ASP A 107 -4.23 -11.61 4.90
N GLU A 108 -3.64 -10.79 4.04
CA GLU A 108 -2.25 -10.34 4.14
C GLU A 108 -2.21 -8.82 4.10
N ARG A 109 -1.26 -8.22 4.84
CA ARG A 109 -1.12 -6.78 4.96
C ARG A 109 0.31 -6.37 4.70
N TYR A 110 0.49 -5.38 3.83
CA TYR A 110 1.78 -4.87 3.39
C TYR A 110 1.85 -3.37 3.69
N TYR A 111 2.88 -2.96 4.41
CA TYR A 111 3.10 -1.58 4.84
C TYR A 111 4.37 -1.05 4.19
N TYR A 112 4.26 0.06 3.46
CA TYR A 112 5.37 0.67 2.73
C TYR A 112 5.66 2.06 3.29
N ASP A 113 6.94 2.42 3.34
CA ASP A 113 7.36 3.75 3.76
C ASP A 113 7.18 4.81 2.65
N GLU A 114 7.67 6.02 2.91
CA GLU A 114 7.58 7.16 1.99
C GLU A 114 8.44 6.96 0.72
N ASP A 115 9.43 6.08 0.77
CA ASP A 115 10.30 5.71 -0.38
C ASP A 115 9.72 4.53 -1.18
N GLY A 116 8.64 3.91 -0.69
CA GLY A 116 7.99 2.75 -1.31
C GLY A 116 8.61 1.42 -0.92
N GLU A 117 9.48 1.42 0.09
CA GLU A 117 10.09 0.21 0.62
C GLU A 117 9.13 -0.51 1.57
N LEU A 118 9.05 -1.84 1.45
CA LEU A 118 8.25 -2.67 2.35
C LEU A 118 8.91 -2.69 3.74
N VAL A 119 8.22 -2.16 4.74
CA VAL A 119 8.75 -2.06 6.12
C VAL A 119 8.08 -3.04 7.08
N ARG A 120 6.91 -3.55 6.74
CA ARG A 120 6.21 -4.60 7.50
C ARG A 120 5.32 -5.41 6.58
N PHE A 121 5.37 -6.72 6.74
CA PHE A 121 4.41 -7.65 6.16
C PHE A 121 3.74 -8.46 7.27
N ILE A 122 2.45 -8.68 7.15
CA ILE A 122 1.68 -9.58 8.02
C ILE A 122 1.04 -10.62 7.13
N ASP A 123 1.40 -11.88 7.31
CA ASP A 123 0.91 -12.99 6.51
C ASP A 123 -0.50 -13.45 6.90
N GLY A 124 -1.04 -14.40 6.14
CA GLY A 124 -2.38 -14.95 6.34
C GLY A 124 -2.53 -15.76 7.65
N SER A 125 -1.46 -16.02 8.40
CA SER A 125 -1.49 -16.62 9.74
C SER A 125 -1.46 -15.54 10.85
N GLY A 126 -1.15 -14.30 10.49
CA GLY A 126 -0.95 -13.18 11.41
C GLY A 126 0.50 -13.03 11.88
N GLU A 127 1.45 -13.77 11.28
CA GLU A 127 2.87 -13.63 11.56
C GLU A 127 3.39 -12.30 10.97
N VAL A 128 4.26 -11.62 11.72
CA VAL A 128 4.77 -10.27 11.40
C VAL A 128 6.23 -10.37 10.99
N TYR A 129 6.57 -9.79 9.86
CA TYR A 129 7.92 -9.74 9.29
C TYR A 129 8.33 -8.27 9.11
N GLU A 130 9.52 -7.90 9.60
CA GLU A 130 10.05 -6.51 9.56
C GLU A 130 11.53 -6.46 9.20
N ASP A 131 12.24 -7.57 9.25
CA ASP A 131 13.66 -7.65 8.93
C ASP A 131 13.90 -7.95 7.43
N GLU A 132 15.09 -7.63 6.96
CA GLU A 132 15.49 -7.87 5.57
C GLU A 132 15.37 -9.36 5.21
N ASP A 133 15.70 -10.26 6.13
CA ASP A 133 15.63 -11.71 5.90
C ASP A 133 14.18 -12.20 5.74
N GLY A 134 13.24 -11.59 6.47
CA GLY A 134 11.81 -11.92 6.38
C GLY A 134 11.07 -11.21 5.24
N LEU A 135 11.61 -10.08 4.74
CA LEU A 135 11.02 -9.28 3.67
C LEU A 135 11.62 -9.59 2.28
N ASP A 136 12.73 -10.31 2.22
CA ASP A 136 13.51 -10.61 0.98
C ASP A 136 12.90 -11.73 0.12
N GLY A 137 11.75 -12.26 0.52
CA GLY A 137 10.99 -13.20 -0.29
C GLY A 137 10.22 -12.51 -1.41
N ASP A 138 9.42 -13.29 -2.15
CA ASP A 138 8.51 -12.85 -3.22
C ASP A 138 7.49 -11.75 -2.79
N TYR A 139 7.52 -11.35 -1.53
CA TYR A 139 6.60 -10.38 -0.91
C TYR A 139 6.87 -8.92 -1.33
N GLY A 140 8.12 -8.58 -1.68
CA GLY A 140 8.52 -7.22 -2.10
C GLY A 140 8.11 -6.86 -3.53
N PHE A 141 7.76 -7.85 -4.35
CA PHE A 141 7.60 -7.67 -5.80
C PHE A 141 6.38 -6.82 -6.21
N TYR A 142 5.43 -6.60 -5.32
CA TYR A 142 4.15 -5.94 -5.66
C TYR A 142 4.01 -4.50 -5.11
N GLY A 143 5.02 -3.99 -4.41
CA GLY A 143 4.93 -2.68 -3.74
C GLY A 143 5.06 -1.47 -4.68
N ASN A 144 5.80 -1.62 -5.77
CA ASN A 144 6.08 -0.53 -6.72
C ASN A 144 5.14 -0.50 -7.93
N GLN A 145 3.96 -1.09 -7.84
CA GLN A 145 3.00 -1.01 -8.93
C GLN A 145 2.54 0.44 -9.08
N LYS A 146 3.01 1.12 -10.12
CA LYS A 146 2.49 2.42 -10.53
C LYS A 146 1.15 2.19 -11.21
N TRP A 147 0.12 2.79 -10.67
CA TRP A 147 -1.19 2.84 -11.30
C TRP A 147 -1.18 4.04 -12.24
N GLU A 148 -0.99 3.78 -13.54
CA GLU A 148 -1.11 4.81 -14.57
C GLU A 148 -2.59 5.13 -14.80
N ASP A 149 -2.87 6.43 -15.00
CA ASP A 149 -4.22 6.96 -15.29
C ASP A 149 -4.71 6.51 -16.67
#